data_b537ac30f34bd2a96dfdfe7699e9fa33
#
_entry.id   b537ac30f34bd2a96dfdfe7699e9fa33
#
_cell.length_a   1.000
_cell.length_b   1.000
_cell.length_c   1.000
_cell.angle_alpha   90.00
_cell.angle_beta   90.00
_cell.angle_gamma   90.00
#
_symmetry.space_group_name_H-M   'P 1'
#
loop_
_entity.id
_entity.type
_entity.pdbx_description
1 polymer ?
#
loop_
_entity_poly.entity_id
_entity_poly.type
_entity_poly.pdbx_seq_one_letter_code
_entity_poly.pdbx_strand_id
1 'polypeptide(L)'
;MKLGLFSDPHYSSAKLTCGVRYNSRSLDKIRRAYEFFKEQKCDLVICLGDLTDKEKTPERVRKNLDEIASVMRDSDIPTFCLIGNHDAFALGRDEFYSALSEFAPRDTEIDGKLLLFLDACYFNDGKPYQAGDNDWTDTFYPYAQHLSDALGAAQGDVYLFIHQNIDPAVDGDHRLCNADALFELINASGRVKAVFQGHFHAGRTSEYSGVRYITLPAMCQNDKAYYVFEI
;
A
#
# COMPACT_ATOMS: atom_id res chain seq x y z
N MET A 1 7.72 -17.48 5.33
CA MET A 1 6.98 -16.43 6.07
C MET A 1 5.63 -16.21 5.40
N LYS A 2 4.57 -16.04 6.21
CA LYS A 2 3.22 -15.75 5.70
C LYS A 2 2.88 -14.28 5.87
N LEU A 3 2.55 -13.61 4.78
CA LEU A 3 2.11 -12.22 4.75
C LEU A 3 0.60 -12.14 4.60
N GLY A 4 -0.09 -11.41 5.47
CA GLY A 4 -1.46 -10.96 5.26
C GLY A 4 -1.45 -9.63 4.50
N LEU A 5 -2.16 -9.53 3.39
CA LEU A 5 -2.17 -8.32 2.55
C LEU A 5 -3.59 -7.85 2.27
N PHE A 6 -3.80 -6.54 2.33
CA PHE A 6 -5.01 -5.87 1.82
C PHE A 6 -4.68 -4.45 1.35
N SER A 7 -5.58 -3.85 0.58
CA SER A 7 -5.40 -2.51 0.02
C SER A 7 -6.73 -1.78 -0.12
N ASP A 8 -6.66 -0.46 -0.16
CA ASP A 8 -7.76 0.42 -0.56
C ASP A 8 -9.07 0.19 0.24
N PRO A 9 -9.04 0.18 1.58
CA PRO A 9 -10.25 0.13 2.37
C PRO A 9 -11.07 1.42 2.27
N HIS A 10 -10.44 2.59 2.06
CA HIS A 10 -11.11 3.89 1.95
C HIS A 10 -12.16 4.13 3.04
N TYR A 11 -11.81 3.81 4.28
CA TYR A 11 -12.76 3.96 5.38
C TYR A 11 -13.14 5.42 5.61
N SER A 12 -14.43 5.68 5.59
CA SER A 12 -14.99 6.99 5.92
C SER A 12 -16.44 6.88 6.40
N SER A 13 -17.02 7.98 6.89
CA SER A 13 -18.42 8.05 7.31
C SER A 13 -19.42 7.94 6.15
N ALA A 14 -18.96 8.11 4.91
CA ALA A 14 -19.79 7.97 3.72
C ALA A 14 -20.25 6.51 3.54
N LYS A 15 -21.52 6.31 3.23
CA LYS A 15 -22.03 4.96 2.96
C LYS A 15 -21.51 4.41 1.63
N LEU A 16 -21.48 5.28 0.62
CA LEU A 16 -21.08 4.94 -0.74
C LEU A 16 -20.47 6.17 -1.41
N THR A 17 -19.31 6.02 -2.01
CA THR A 17 -18.68 7.04 -2.88
C THR A 17 -18.39 6.45 -4.25
N CYS A 18 -18.31 7.30 -5.27
CA CYS A 18 -18.06 6.90 -6.66
C CYS A 18 -19.00 5.78 -7.19
N GLY A 19 -20.16 5.56 -6.54
CA GLY A 19 -21.11 4.52 -6.91
C GLY A 19 -20.69 3.07 -6.59
N VAL A 20 -19.46 2.84 -6.12
CA VAL A 20 -18.89 1.48 -5.96
C VAL A 20 -18.09 1.29 -4.66
N ARG A 21 -17.66 2.36 -3.98
CA ARG A 21 -16.87 2.27 -2.74
C ARG A 21 -17.80 2.27 -1.54
N TYR A 22 -17.91 1.15 -0.82
CA TYR A 22 -18.73 0.99 0.38
C TYR A 22 -17.95 1.39 1.65
N ASN A 23 -17.56 2.66 1.71
CA ASN A 23 -16.61 3.23 2.67
C ASN A 23 -16.92 2.89 4.14
N SER A 24 -18.17 3.11 4.60
CA SER A 24 -18.55 2.88 6.00
C SER A 24 -18.50 1.41 6.44
N ARG A 25 -18.41 0.46 5.48
CA ARG A 25 -18.29 -0.98 5.78
C ARG A 25 -16.84 -1.43 5.93
N SER A 26 -15.88 -0.58 5.54
CA SER A 26 -14.47 -0.99 5.44
C SER A 26 -13.87 -1.35 6.79
N LEU A 27 -14.25 -0.69 7.88
CA LEU A 27 -13.75 -1.05 9.22
C LEU A 27 -14.13 -2.49 9.62
N ASP A 28 -15.36 -2.92 9.32
CA ASP A 28 -15.77 -4.31 9.57
C ASP A 28 -15.07 -5.31 8.64
N LYS A 29 -14.73 -4.88 7.42
CA LYS A 29 -13.92 -5.71 6.51
C LYS A 29 -12.49 -5.86 7.01
N ILE A 30 -11.88 -4.78 7.54
CA ILE A 30 -10.56 -4.82 8.18
C ILE A 30 -10.59 -5.79 9.37
N ARG A 31 -11.60 -5.73 10.27
CA ARG A 31 -11.72 -6.68 11.39
C ARG A 31 -11.74 -8.12 10.90
N ARG A 32 -12.59 -8.44 9.91
CA ARG A 32 -12.64 -9.79 9.32
C ARG A 32 -11.33 -10.21 8.65
N ALA A 33 -10.62 -9.27 8.05
CA ALA A 33 -9.31 -9.55 7.47
C ALA A 33 -8.31 -9.97 8.57
N TYR A 34 -8.27 -9.27 9.70
CA TYR A 34 -7.39 -9.60 10.82
C TYR A 34 -7.77 -10.93 11.49
N GLU A 35 -9.07 -11.22 11.65
CA GLU A 35 -9.54 -12.53 12.12
C GLU A 35 -9.03 -13.64 11.20
N PHE A 36 -9.18 -13.47 9.89
CA PHE A 36 -8.67 -14.42 8.89
C PHE A 36 -7.14 -14.56 8.94
N PHE A 37 -6.39 -13.46 9.02
CA PHE A 37 -4.93 -13.51 9.12
C PHE A 37 -4.44 -14.23 10.38
N LYS A 38 -5.15 -14.06 11.50
CA LYS A 38 -4.88 -14.79 12.73
C LYS A 38 -5.13 -16.30 12.58
N GLU A 39 -6.24 -16.70 11.96
CA GLU A 39 -6.55 -18.09 11.63
C GLU A 39 -5.49 -18.71 10.71
N GLN A 40 -5.02 -17.94 9.72
CA GLN A 40 -3.97 -18.38 8.79
C GLN A 40 -2.56 -18.34 9.39
N LYS A 41 -2.41 -17.82 10.61
CA LYS A 41 -1.12 -17.62 11.31
C LYS A 41 -0.14 -16.79 10.47
N CYS A 42 -0.60 -15.63 10.01
CA CYS A 42 0.26 -14.67 9.33
C CYS A 42 1.31 -14.12 10.29
N ASP A 43 2.55 -14.02 9.83
CA ASP A 43 3.68 -13.49 10.60
C ASP A 43 3.71 -11.96 10.59
N LEU A 44 3.18 -11.37 9.51
CA LEU A 44 3.15 -9.92 9.27
C LEU A 44 1.93 -9.56 8.43
N VAL A 45 1.29 -8.44 8.72
CA VAL A 45 0.24 -7.85 7.88
C VAL A 45 0.77 -6.59 7.23
N ILE A 46 0.46 -6.38 5.95
CA ILE A 46 0.82 -5.16 5.22
C ILE A 46 -0.44 -4.60 4.56
N CYS A 47 -0.80 -3.36 4.92
CA CYS A 47 -1.76 -2.57 4.19
C CYS A 47 -1.04 -1.75 3.11
N LEU A 48 -1.48 -1.86 1.87
CA LEU A 48 -0.84 -1.19 0.73
C LEU A 48 -1.29 0.26 0.51
N GLY A 49 -1.99 0.87 1.46
CA GLY A 49 -2.40 2.28 1.40
C GLY A 49 -3.89 2.50 1.13
N ASP A 50 -4.25 3.79 1.05
CA ASP A 50 -5.63 4.26 0.94
C ASP A 50 -6.52 3.71 2.07
N LEU A 51 -6.00 3.80 3.31
CA LEU A 51 -6.71 3.38 4.53
C LEU A 51 -7.99 4.18 4.72
N THR A 52 -7.91 5.50 4.49
CA THR A 52 -9.02 6.43 4.68
C THR A 52 -9.42 7.10 3.37
N ASP A 53 -10.61 7.69 3.37
CA ASP A 53 -11.10 8.55 2.30
C ASP A 53 -11.43 9.94 2.88
N LYS A 54 -11.75 10.88 2.00
CA LYS A 54 -12.11 12.25 2.36
C LYS A 54 -13.25 12.28 3.37
N GLU A 55 -13.09 13.11 4.37
CA GLU A 55 -14.12 13.47 5.35
C GLU A 55 -14.41 14.98 5.31
N LYS A 56 -15.42 15.40 6.07
CA LYS A 56 -15.76 16.83 6.17
C LYS A 56 -14.69 17.64 6.90
N THR A 57 -13.96 17.00 7.81
CA THR A 57 -12.90 17.67 8.59
C THR A 57 -11.72 16.70 8.82
N PRO A 58 -10.50 17.22 8.96
CA PRO A 58 -9.32 16.43 9.28
C PRO A 58 -9.44 15.64 10.60
N GLU A 59 -10.14 16.20 11.61
CA GLU A 59 -10.38 15.52 12.90
C GLU A 59 -11.16 14.22 12.70
N ARG A 60 -12.10 14.21 11.74
CA ARG A 60 -12.84 12.99 11.44
C ARG A 60 -11.97 11.94 10.74
N VAL A 61 -11.04 12.36 9.89
CA VAL A 61 -10.05 11.46 9.27
C VAL A 61 -9.16 10.85 10.35
N ARG A 62 -8.63 11.65 11.27
CA ARG A 62 -7.83 11.17 12.42
C ARG A 62 -8.60 10.13 13.24
N LYS A 63 -9.85 10.41 13.55
CA LYS A 63 -10.71 9.46 14.26
C LYS A 63 -10.89 8.15 13.50
N ASN A 64 -11.04 8.19 12.17
CA ASN A 64 -11.12 7.01 11.35
C ASN A 64 -9.80 6.19 11.40
N LEU A 65 -8.65 6.87 11.34
CA LEU A 65 -7.35 6.22 11.51
C LEU A 65 -7.20 5.59 12.91
N ASP A 66 -7.63 6.27 13.97
CA ASP A 66 -7.60 5.72 15.33
C ASP A 66 -8.47 4.45 15.46
N GLU A 67 -9.66 4.44 14.83
CA GLU A 67 -10.55 3.28 14.80
C GLU A 67 -9.88 2.10 14.06
N ILE A 68 -9.19 2.34 12.94
CA ILE A 68 -8.42 1.33 12.21
C ILE A 68 -7.22 0.86 13.05
N ALA A 69 -6.45 1.79 13.60
CA ALA A 69 -5.29 1.48 14.44
C ALA A 69 -5.65 0.63 15.66
N SER A 70 -6.84 0.85 16.26
CA SER A 70 -7.34 0.00 17.34
C SER A 70 -7.51 -1.45 16.88
N VAL A 71 -8.09 -1.69 15.70
CA VAL A 71 -8.26 -3.05 15.16
C VAL A 71 -6.89 -3.72 14.93
N MET A 72 -5.91 -2.97 14.45
CA MET A 72 -4.56 -3.47 14.22
C MET A 72 -3.87 -3.87 15.53
N ARG A 73 -3.95 -3.01 16.57
CA ARG A 73 -3.38 -3.31 17.90
C ARG A 73 -4.04 -4.53 18.56
N ASP A 74 -5.36 -4.61 18.48
CA ASP A 74 -6.13 -5.69 19.10
C ASP A 74 -5.85 -7.07 18.46
N SER A 75 -5.25 -7.09 17.27
CA SER A 75 -4.91 -8.33 16.55
C SER A 75 -3.66 -9.02 17.08
N ASP A 76 -2.74 -8.28 17.71
CA ASP A 76 -1.39 -8.70 18.11
C ASP A 76 -0.48 -9.15 16.93
N ILE A 77 -0.90 -8.96 15.67
CA ILE A 77 -0.07 -9.30 14.51
C ILE A 77 0.76 -8.07 14.11
N PRO A 78 2.09 -8.17 14.01
CA PRO A 78 2.90 -7.09 13.47
C PRO A 78 2.31 -6.55 12.16
N THR A 79 2.22 -5.24 12.03
CA THR A 79 1.55 -4.60 10.89
C THR A 79 2.35 -3.43 10.36
N PHE A 80 2.43 -3.30 9.02
CA PHE A 80 2.91 -2.12 8.33
C PHE A 80 1.81 -1.51 7.46
N CYS A 81 1.72 -0.18 7.44
CA CYS A 81 0.77 0.57 6.63
C CYS A 81 1.50 1.54 5.71
N LEU A 82 1.45 1.30 4.41
CA LEU A 82 1.87 2.30 3.43
C LEU A 82 0.83 3.41 3.35
N ILE A 83 1.28 4.58 2.93
CA ILE A 83 0.40 5.68 2.59
C ILE A 83 -0.10 5.52 1.14
N GLY A 84 -1.39 5.82 0.92
CA GLY A 84 -1.94 5.98 -0.42
C GLY A 84 -2.23 7.45 -0.74
N ASN A 85 -2.59 7.75 -1.97
CA ASN A 85 -2.88 9.12 -2.40
C ASN A 85 -4.11 9.72 -1.69
N HIS A 86 -5.12 8.92 -1.35
CA HIS A 86 -6.27 9.39 -0.55
C HIS A 86 -5.91 9.73 0.90
N ASP A 87 -5.01 8.98 1.51
CA ASP A 87 -4.49 9.26 2.85
C ASP A 87 -3.70 10.59 2.85
N ALA A 88 -2.79 10.74 1.87
CA ALA A 88 -2.00 11.95 1.68
C ALA A 88 -2.88 13.18 1.40
N PHE A 89 -3.91 13.02 0.55
CA PHE A 89 -4.90 14.06 0.29
C PHE A 89 -5.65 14.48 1.56
N ALA A 90 -6.02 13.51 2.40
CA ALA A 90 -6.86 13.77 3.57
C ALA A 90 -6.11 14.47 4.71
N LEU A 91 -4.83 14.14 4.93
CA LEU A 91 -4.04 14.63 6.07
C LEU A 91 -2.65 15.17 5.70
N GLY A 92 -2.16 14.90 4.49
CA GLY A 92 -0.75 15.06 4.17
C GLY A 92 0.10 13.91 4.72
N ARG A 93 1.23 13.71 4.06
CA ARG A 93 2.13 12.59 4.33
C ARG A 93 2.64 12.54 5.77
N ASP A 94 3.17 13.65 6.25
CA ASP A 94 3.84 13.70 7.56
C ASP A 94 2.84 13.50 8.71
N GLU A 95 1.64 14.03 8.58
CA GLU A 95 0.59 13.84 9.57
C GLU A 95 0.07 12.39 9.58
N PHE A 96 -0.09 11.77 8.41
CA PHE A 96 -0.47 10.36 8.32
C PHE A 96 0.50 9.45 9.07
N TYR A 97 1.80 9.56 8.79
CA TYR A 97 2.81 8.75 9.48
C TYR A 97 3.01 9.13 10.94
N SER A 98 2.72 10.37 11.34
CA SER A 98 2.69 10.75 12.76
C SER A 98 1.54 10.05 13.49
N ALA A 99 0.35 9.99 12.87
CA ALA A 99 -0.83 9.33 13.45
C ALA A 99 -0.68 7.81 13.53
N LEU A 100 0.03 7.19 12.58
CA LEU A 100 0.26 5.75 12.49
C LEU A 100 1.73 5.37 12.71
N SER A 101 2.48 6.10 13.54
CA SER A 101 3.92 5.92 13.68
C SER A 101 4.35 4.51 14.10
N GLU A 102 3.53 3.80 14.87
CA GLU A 102 3.76 2.41 15.26
C GLU A 102 3.63 1.40 14.10
N PHE A 103 2.87 1.76 13.06
CA PHE A 103 2.62 0.96 11.85
C PHE A 103 3.39 1.49 10.63
N ALA A 104 4.22 2.52 10.80
CA ALA A 104 5.01 3.09 9.71
C ALA A 104 5.95 2.02 9.13
N PRO A 105 5.94 1.82 7.80
CA PRO A 105 6.75 0.80 7.16
C PRO A 105 8.24 1.16 7.28
N ARG A 106 9.07 0.13 7.35
CA ARG A 106 10.53 0.24 7.30
C ARG A 106 11.10 -0.96 6.57
N ASP A 107 12.09 -0.72 5.76
CA ASP A 107 12.82 -1.78 5.09
C ASP A 107 13.34 -2.78 6.11
N THR A 108 13.07 -4.05 5.87
CA THR A 108 13.29 -5.10 6.87
C THR A 108 13.81 -6.36 6.21
N GLU A 109 14.89 -6.92 6.75
CA GLU A 109 15.38 -8.23 6.34
C GLU A 109 14.90 -9.30 7.33
N ILE A 110 14.24 -10.35 6.81
CA ILE A 110 13.73 -11.47 7.58
C ILE A 110 14.04 -12.77 6.82
N ASP A 111 14.71 -13.71 7.49
CA ASP A 111 15.08 -15.03 6.93
C ASP A 111 15.81 -14.91 5.57
N GLY A 112 16.69 -13.92 5.43
CA GLY A 112 17.44 -13.68 4.21
C GLY A 112 16.60 -13.10 3.05
N LYS A 113 15.39 -12.64 3.31
CA LYS A 113 14.52 -11.94 2.36
C LYS A 113 14.42 -10.47 2.73
N LEU A 114 14.53 -9.59 1.77
CA LEU A 114 14.41 -8.15 1.95
C LEU A 114 13.01 -7.68 1.58
N LEU A 115 12.31 -7.05 2.50
CA LEU A 115 11.06 -6.36 2.31
C LEU A 115 11.34 -4.86 2.14
N LEU A 116 11.08 -4.31 0.96
CA LEU A 116 11.28 -2.89 0.64
C LEU A 116 9.93 -2.18 0.49
N PHE A 117 9.81 -1.03 1.15
CA PHE A 117 8.58 -0.24 1.16
C PHE A 117 8.79 1.10 0.47
N LEU A 118 8.09 1.31 -0.63
CA LEU A 118 8.21 2.51 -1.46
C LEU A 118 7.04 3.44 -1.21
N ASP A 119 7.33 4.67 -0.81
CA ASP A 119 6.35 5.75 -0.68
C ASP A 119 6.43 6.64 -1.92
N ALA A 120 5.37 6.66 -2.71
CA ALA A 120 5.30 7.43 -3.95
C ALA A 120 4.24 8.55 -3.91
N CYS A 121 3.84 8.99 -2.71
CA CYS A 121 2.99 10.16 -2.53
C CYS A 121 3.80 11.46 -2.67
N TYR A 122 4.41 11.62 -3.84
CA TYR A 122 5.20 12.78 -4.25
C TYR A 122 4.78 13.22 -5.67
N PHE A 123 4.93 14.50 -5.96
CA PHE A 123 4.86 15.03 -7.32
C PHE A 123 6.14 14.72 -8.10
N ASN A 124 6.08 14.85 -9.42
CA ASN A 124 7.24 14.60 -10.30
C ASN A 124 8.41 15.58 -10.08
N ASP A 125 8.19 16.70 -9.38
CA ASP A 125 9.25 17.63 -8.95
C ASP A 125 9.89 17.22 -7.60
N GLY A 126 9.48 16.06 -7.04
CA GLY A 126 10.00 15.50 -5.80
C GLY A 126 9.41 16.08 -4.52
N LYS A 127 8.40 16.97 -4.61
CA LYS A 127 7.72 17.49 -3.43
C LYS A 127 6.72 16.47 -2.89
N PRO A 128 6.67 16.24 -1.57
CA PRO A 128 5.68 15.35 -0.97
C PRO A 128 4.27 15.95 -1.07
N TYR A 129 3.27 15.10 -1.23
CA TYR A 129 1.88 15.48 -1.17
C TYR A 129 1.52 16.09 0.19
N GLN A 130 0.78 17.19 0.16
CA GLN A 130 0.21 17.85 1.33
C GLN A 130 -1.30 17.61 1.37
N ALA A 131 -1.90 17.88 2.53
CA ALA A 131 -3.36 17.82 2.67
C ALA A 131 -4.04 18.74 1.64
N GLY A 132 -4.97 18.17 0.87
CA GLY A 132 -5.69 18.86 -0.19
C GLY A 132 -5.10 18.69 -1.59
N ASP A 133 -3.91 18.12 -1.72
CA ASP A 133 -3.34 17.78 -3.04
C ASP A 133 -4.08 16.59 -3.63
N ASN A 134 -4.64 16.75 -4.82
CA ASN A 134 -5.55 15.77 -5.42
C ASN A 134 -5.17 15.42 -6.87
N ASP A 135 -3.90 15.37 -7.17
CA ASP A 135 -3.44 14.88 -8.47
C ASP A 135 -2.92 13.44 -8.35
N TRP A 136 -3.86 12.50 -8.26
CA TRP A 136 -3.54 11.08 -8.14
C TRP A 136 -2.87 10.50 -9.41
N THR A 137 -2.89 11.24 -10.52
CA THR A 137 -2.26 10.84 -11.78
C THR A 137 -0.80 11.33 -11.89
N ASP A 138 -0.35 12.26 -11.02
CA ASP A 138 1.02 12.80 -10.98
C ASP A 138 1.86 12.20 -9.84
N THR A 139 1.61 10.95 -9.47
CA THR A 139 2.39 10.30 -8.42
C THR A 139 3.76 9.87 -8.92
N PHE A 140 4.78 10.01 -8.05
CA PHE A 140 6.18 9.81 -8.41
C PHE A 140 6.97 9.19 -7.23
N TYR A 141 7.91 8.30 -7.53
CA TYR A 141 8.85 7.78 -6.53
C TYR A 141 10.22 8.48 -6.68
N PRO A 142 10.60 9.40 -5.76
CA PRO A 142 11.79 10.24 -5.92
C PRO A 142 13.10 9.54 -5.55
N TYR A 143 13.06 8.36 -4.95
CA TYR A 143 14.23 7.69 -4.37
C TYR A 143 14.75 6.52 -5.22
N ALA A 144 14.72 6.62 -6.55
CA ALA A 144 15.14 5.56 -7.46
C ALA A 144 16.61 5.12 -7.23
N GLN A 145 17.51 6.06 -6.84
CA GLN A 145 18.89 5.70 -6.48
C GLN A 145 18.95 4.84 -5.22
N HIS A 146 18.16 5.18 -4.18
CA HIS A 146 18.08 4.36 -2.97
C HIS A 146 17.58 2.93 -3.28
N LEU A 147 16.55 2.81 -4.13
CA LEU A 147 16.07 1.51 -4.59
C LEU A 147 17.18 0.73 -5.32
N SER A 148 17.92 1.39 -6.23
CA SER A 148 19.02 0.78 -6.95
C SER A 148 20.10 0.25 -6.00
N ASP A 149 20.48 1.05 -5.01
CA ASP A 149 21.49 0.70 -4.02
C ASP A 149 21.03 -0.47 -3.15
N ALA A 150 19.78 -0.46 -2.69
CA ALA A 150 19.19 -1.54 -1.90
C ALA A 150 19.12 -2.85 -2.68
N LEU A 151 18.70 -2.81 -3.95
CA LEU A 151 18.69 -3.98 -4.84
C LEU A 151 20.09 -4.51 -5.12
N GLY A 152 21.07 -3.63 -5.29
CA GLY A 152 22.47 -4.00 -5.50
C GLY A 152 23.12 -4.62 -4.26
N ALA A 153 22.72 -4.19 -3.07
CA ALA A 153 23.24 -4.70 -1.79
C ALA A 153 22.55 -6.00 -1.33
N ALA A 154 21.34 -6.28 -1.81
CA ALA A 154 20.55 -7.44 -1.39
C ALA A 154 21.28 -8.76 -1.68
N GLN A 155 21.34 -9.64 -0.68
CA GLN A 155 21.96 -10.97 -0.81
C GLN A 155 20.94 -12.06 -1.15
N GLY A 156 19.67 -11.83 -0.82
CA GLY A 156 18.57 -12.76 -1.01
C GLY A 156 17.45 -12.24 -1.91
N ASP A 157 16.32 -12.88 -1.83
CA ASP A 157 15.11 -12.51 -2.55
C ASP A 157 14.54 -11.19 -2.00
N VAL A 158 14.04 -10.34 -2.90
CA VAL A 158 13.46 -9.04 -2.57
C VAL A 158 11.97 -9.02 -2.88
N TYR A 159 11.19 -8.44 -2.00
CA TYR A 159 9.76 -8.20 -2.14
C TYR A 159 9.48 -6.71 -1.97
N LEU A 160 8.86 -6.09 -2.97
CA LEU A 160 8.54 -4.67 -2.98
C LEU A 160 7.07 -4.42 -2.63
N PHE A 161 6.82 -3.39 -1.85
CA PHE A 161 5.47 -2.96 -1.48
C PHE A 161 5.33 -1.47 -1.79
N ILE A 162 4.32 -1.12 -2.56
CA ILE A 162 4.03 0.25 -2.98
C ILE A 162 2.53 0.41 -3.19
N HIS A 163 1.98 1.61 -2.96
CA HIS A 163 0.55 1.81 -3.22
C HIS A 163 0.26 1.91 -4.71
N GLN A 164 0.91 2.82 -5.43
CA GLN A 164 0.67 3.08 -6.86
C GLN A 164 1.31 2.00 -7.75
N ASN A 165 0.89 1.95 -9.01
CA ASN A 165 1.30 0.87 -9.90
C ASN A 165 2.59 1.18 -10.69
N ILE A 166 3.43 0.15 -10.80
CA ILE A 166 4.60 0.09 -11.67
C ILE A 166 4.31 -0.82 -12.88
N ASP A 167 3.35 -1.75 -12.75
CA ASP A 167 3.00 -2.75 -13.78
C ASP A 167 2.60 -2.07 -15.11
N PRO A 168 3.33 -2.32 -16.24
CA PRO A 168 2.99 -1.73 -17.53
C PRO A 168 1.64 -2.22 -18.11
N ALA A 169 1.04 -3.27 -17.55
CA ALA A 169 -0.27 -3.74 -17.98
C ALA A 169 -1.45 -3.00 -17.30
N VAL A 170 -1.17 -2.12 -16.35
CA VAL A 170 -2.16 -1.20 -15.76
C VAL A 170 -2.21 0.07 -16.61
N ASP A 171 -3.37 0.71 -16.72
CA ASP A 171 -3.53 1.95 -17.49
C ASP A 171 -2.67 3.10 -16.93
N GLY A 172 -2.38 4.08 -17.80
CA GLY A 172 -1.41 5.14 -17.50
C GLY A 172 -1.77 6.00 -16.30
N ASP A 173 -3.05 6.26 -16.07
CA ASP A 173 -3.50 7.16 -15.00
C ASP A 173 -3.29 6.54 -13.59
N HIS A 174 -3.24 5.20 -13.49
CA HIS A 174 -2.97 4.50 -12.23
C HIS A 174 -1.48 4.21 -12.01
N ARG A 175 -0.61 4.52 -12.98
CA ARG A 175 0.81 4.26 -12.90
C ARG A 175 1.58 5.49 -12.43
N LEU A 176 2.71 5.26 -11.75
CA LEU A 176 3.66 6.32 -11.45
C LEU A 176 4.18 7.02 -12.71
N CYS A 177 4.44 8.30 -12.64
CA CYS A 177 5.07 9.05 -13.74
C CYS A 177 6.43 8.48 -14.15
N ASN A 178 7.16 7.88 -13.22
CA ASN A 178 8.43 7.20 -13.47
C ASN A 178 8.34 5.66 -13.43
N ALA A 179 7.15 5.09 -13.63
CA ALA A 179 6.92 3.65 -13.54
C ALA A 179 7.83 2.84 -14.47
N ASP A 180 8.07 3.30 -15.72
CA ASP A 180 8.88 2.56 -16.68
C ASP A 180 10.34 2.44 -16.23
N ALA A 181 10.92 3.50 -15.69
CA ALA A 181 12.29 3.48 -15.16
C ALA A 181 12.42 2.55 -13.95
N LEU A 182 11.42 2.54 -13.05
CA LEU A 182 11.38 1.62 -11.90
C LEU A 182 11.18 0.18 -12.36
N PHE A 183 10.32 -0.05 -13.34
CA PHE A 183 10.07 -1.37 -13.92
C PHE A 183 11.37 -1.98 -14.49
N GLU A 184 12.12 -1.22 -15.27
CA GLU A 184 13.39 -1.68 -15.81
C GLU A 184 14.41 -1.97 -14.71
N LEU A 185 14.55 -1.06 -13.73
CA LEU A 185 15.45 -1.23 -12.60
C LEU A 185 15.13 -2.52 -11.80
N ILE A 186 13.87 -2.75 -11.51
CA ILE A 186 13.38 -3.91 -10.74
C ILE A 186 13.69 -5.20 -11.50
N ASN A 187 13.34 -5.27 -12.79
CA ASN A 187 13.52 -6.49 -13.57
C ASN A 187 15.02 -6.77 -13.86
N ALA A 188 15.83 -5.73 -14.06
CA ALA A 188 17.27 -5.88 -14.27
C ALA A 188 18.02 -6.36 -13.02
N SER A 189 17.48 -6.17 -11.81
CA SER A 189 18.14 -6.56 -10.56
C SER A 189 18.33 -8.07 -10.41
N GLY A 190 17.43 -8.88 -11.00
CA GLY A 190 17.40 -10.33 -10.86
C GLY A 190 17.09 -10.82 -9.43
N ARG A 191 16.80 -9.90 -8.48
CA ARG A 191 16.57 -10.19 -7.06
C ARG A 191 15.10 -10.13 -6.67
N VAL A 192 14.31 -9.28 -7.33
CA VAL A 192 12.91 -9.08 -6.99
C VAL A 192 12.08 -10.29 -7.42
N LYS A 193 11.26 -10.80 -6.51
CA LYS A 193 10.33 -11.92 -6.76
C LYS A 193 8.90 -11.44 -6.96
N ALA A 194 8.50 -10.41 -6.20
CA ALA A 194 7.18 -9.81 -6.37
C ALA A 194 7.17 -8.33 -6.01
N VAL A 195 6.29 -7.60 -6.69
CA VAL A 195 5.89 -6.23 -6.39
C VAL A 195 4.41 -6.25 -6.02
N PHE A 196 4.08 -5.90 -4.78
CA PHE A 196 2.71 -5.82 -4.29
C PHE A 196 2.21 -4.38 -4.34
N GLN A 197 1.06 -4.17 -4.96
CA GLN A 197 0.51 -2.87 -5.31
C GLN A 197 -0.99 -2.78 -4.96
N GLY A 198 -1.50 -1.56 -4.80
CA GLY A 198 -2.90 -1.21 -4.65
C GLY A 198 -3.38 -0.28 -5.77
N HIS A 199 -4.18 0.76 -5.40
CA HIS A 199 -4.56 1.89 -6.24
C HIS A 199 -5.44 1.53 -7.46
N PHE A 200 -5.10 0.54 -8.26
CA PHE A 200 -5.94 0.05 -9.36
C PHE A 200 -6.97 -0.95 -8.82
N HIS A 201 -8.13 -0.44 -8.44
CA HIS A 201 -9.17 -1.14 -7.67
C HIS A 201 -9.67 -2.46 -8.27
N ALA A 202 -9.55 -2.63 -9.58
CA ALA A 202 -9.94 -3.89 -10.23
C ALA A 202 -9.01 -5.05 -9.88
N GLY A 203 -7.79 -4.73 -9.44
CA GLY A 203 -6.73 -5.72 -9.22
C GLY A 203 -6.19 -6.31 -10.52
N ARG A 204 -4.94 -6.74 -10.48
CA ARG A 204 -4.28 -7.38 -11.62
C ARG A 204 -3.08 -8.19 -11.15
N THR A 205 -2.76 -9.25 -11.88
CA THR A 205 -1.50 -9.95 -11.74
C THR A 205 -0.84 -10.10 -13.11
N SER A 206 0.42 -9.72 -13.19
CA SER A 206 1.27 -9.83 -14.38
C SER A 206 2.62 -10.41 -13.98
N GLU A 207 3.35 -10.97 -14.92
CA GLU A 207 4.70 -11.49 -14.68
C GLU A 207 5.63 -11.11 -15.83
N TYR A 208 6.81 -10.58 -15.49
CA TYR A 208 7.86 -10.20 -16.43
C TYR A 208 9.22 -10.60 -15.88
N SER A 209 10.00 -11.31 -16.68
CA SER A 209 11.37 -11.74 -16.31
C SER A 209 11.44 -12.49 -14.96
N GLY A 210 10.38 -13.22 -14.57
CA GLY A 210 10.27 -13.93 -13.30
C GLY A 210 9.89 -13.04 -12.10
N VAL A 211 9.58 -11.77 -12.31
CA VAL A 211 9.02 -10.84 -11.30
C VAL A 211 7.50 -10.80 -11.42
N ARG A 212 6.79 -11.10 -10.35
CA ARG A 212 5.33 -10.98 -10.29
C ARG A 212 4.93 -9.58 -9.83
N TYR A 213 4.07 -8.90 -10.61
CA TYR A 213 3.41 -7.66 -10.24
C TYR A 213 1.99 -7.98 -9.82
N ILE A 214 1.66 -7.75 -8.56
CA ILE A 214 0.39 -8.17 -7.93
C ILE A 214 -0.30 -6.94 -7.39
N THR A 215 -1.27 -6.43 -8.15
CA THR A 215 -2.14 -5.35 -7.69
C THR A 215 -3.37 -5.97 -7.03
N LEU A 216 -3.60 -5.65 -5.77
CA LEU A 216 -4.74 -6.18 -5.02
C LEU A 216 -6.03 -5.45 -5.40
N PRO A 217 -7.15 -6.18 -5.54
CA PRO A 217 -8.47 -5.56 -5.65
C PRO A 217 -8.79 -4.73 -4.39
N ALA A 218 -9.46 -3.59 -4.58
CA ALA A 218 -9.80 -2.69 -3.48
C ALA A 218 -10.77 -3.31 -2.47
N MET A 219 -10.42 -3.22 -1.18
CA MET A 219 -11.27 -3.72 -0.08
C MET A 219 -12.59 -2.96 0.00
N CYS A 220 -12.62 -1.65 -0.28
CA CYS A 220 -13.86 -0.87 -0.24
C CYS A 220 -14.94 -1.40 -1.19
N GLN A 221 -14.56 -2.04 -2.31
CA GLN A 221 -15.46 -2.56 -3.33
C GLN A 221 -15.78 -4.05 -3.16
N ASN A 222 -14.93 -4.81 -2.46
CA ASN A 222 -15.00 -6.26 -2.35
C ASN A 222 -15.09 -6.70 -0.90
N ASP A 223 -15.93 -7.68 -0.60
CA ASP A 223 -16.14 -8.14 0.78
C ASP A 223 -15.02 -9.05 1.32
N LYS A 224 -14.20 -9.64 0.43
CA LYS A 224 -13.12 -10.57 0.75
C LYS A 224 -11.81 -10.19 0.03
N ALA A 225 -11.50 -8.90 -0.08
CA ALA A 225 -10.26 -8.43 -0.69
C ALA A 225 -9.13 -8.36 0.36
N TYR A 226 -8.79 -9.52 0.91
CA TYR A 226 -7.63 -9.71 1.79
C TYR A 226 -7.05 -11.11 1.49
N TYR A 227 -5.72 -11.20 1.47
CA TYR A 227 -5.00 -12.31 0.88
C TYR A 227 -3.85 -12.76 1.76
N VAL A 228 -3.46 -14.03 1.66
CA VAL A 228 -2.25 -14.56 2.29
C VAL A 228 -1.27 -14.98 1.20
N PHE A 229 -0.03 -14.52 1.34
CA PHE A 229 1.08 -14.90 0.48
C PHE A 229 2.18 -15.55 1.30
N GLU A 230 2.69 -16.67 0.81
CA GLU A 230 3.91 -17.28 1.35
C GLU A 230 5.12 -16.82 0.54
N ILE A 231 6.10 -16.29 1.24
CA ILE A 231 7.34 -15.79 0.67
C ILE A 231 8.56 -16.47 1.27
#